data_10434599bad23bb3dcb2beb43764b404
#
_entry.id   10434599bad23bb3dcb2beb43764b404
#
_cell.length_a   1.000
_cell.length_b   1.000
_cell.length_c   1.000
_cell.angle_alpha   90.00
_cell.angle_beta   90.00
_cell.angle_gamma   90.00
#
_symmetry.space_group_name_H-M   'P 1'
#
loop_
_entity.id
_entity.type
_entity.pdbx_description
1 polymer ?
#
loop_
_entity_poly.entity_id
_entity_poly.type
_entity_poly.pdbx_seq_one_letter_code
_entity_poly.pdbx_strand_id
1 'polypeptide(L)'
;MIAVVMCGGKGSRMADSTVIEKPLQMIREKTLIEYVVSALARCTIFDKVVIVPSRNTPMTSKFVRNIYRNFAKIEVIESLGLGYSLDMMQLVEYFKPSKLFLLGADLPFINAKIIKKIIDNCAWDAPCISVILRKRFVESIGIKPSVIICKDNIYYCHSGITIIDSLGVKDMNQRLSESYLLMDKKEIAVNVNTMKDLELAESLCHKD
;
A
#
# COMPACT_ATOMS: atom_id res chain seq x y z
N MET A 1 10.21 2.46 12.91
CA MET A 1 9.10 2.77 11.95
C MET A 1 8.21 1.55 11.81
N ILE A 2 6.90 1.74 11.63
CA ILE A 2 5.92 0.65 11.46
C ILE A 2 5.47 0.62 10.00
N ALA A 3 5.52 -0.56 9.37
CA ALA A 3 4.89 -0.77 8.07
C ALA A 3 3.42 -1.19 8.26
N VAL A 4 2.51 -0.62 7.48
CA VAL A 4 1.06 -0.89 7.56
C VAL A 4 0.54 -1.30 6.19
N VAL A 5 0.01 -2.51 6.08
CA VAL A 5 -0.56 -3.05 4.85
C VAL A 5 -2.09 -2.95 4.92
N MET A 6 -2.65 -1.97 4.21
CA MET A 6 -4.09 -1.77 4.10
C MET A 6 -4.69 -2.77 3.11
N CYS A 7 -5.50 -3.68 3.60
CA CYS A 7 -6.11 -4.72 2.76
C CYS A 7 -7.64 -4.87 2.98
N GLY A 8 -8.25 -3.84 3.58
CA GLY A 8 -9.68 -3.81 3.92
C GLY A 8 -10.63 -3.25 2.85
N GLY A 9 -10.12 -2.94 1.65
CA GLY A 9 -10.93 -2.37 0.57
C GLY A 9 -11.90 -3.38 -0.05
N LYS A 10 -13.10 -2.91 -0.46
CA LYS A 10 -14.14 -3.76 -1.07
C LYS A 10 -13.74 -4.42 -2.41
N GLY A 11 -12.65 -3.97 -3.04
CA GLY A 11 -12.17 -4.54 -4.31
C GLY A 11 -13.18 -4.44 -5.47
N SER A 12 -14.10 -3.48 -5.44
CA SER A 12 -15.28 -3.41 -6.32
C SER A 12 -14.96 -3.51 -7.82
N ARG A 13 -13.80 -3.02 -8.24
CA ARG A 13 -13.35 -3.11 -9.66
C ARG A 13 -12.97 -4.53 -10.12
N MET A 14 -12.75 -5.45 -9.18
CA MET A 14 -12.48 -6.88 -9.44
C MET A 14 -13.63 -7.77 -8.99
N ALA A 15 -14.53 -7.30 -8.11
CA ALA A 15 -15.62 -8.08 -7.52
C ALA A 15 -16.57 -8.68 -8.55
N ASP A 16 -16.79 -8.00 -9.68
CA ASP A 16 -17.62 -8.50 -10.77
C ASP A 16 -17.00 -9.71 -11.52
N SER A 17 -15.71 -9.94 -11.32
CA SER A 17 -14.94 -10.95 -12.06
C SER A 17 -14.53 -12.14 -11.20
N THR A 18 -14.51 -12.02 -9.87
CA THR A 18 -14.03 -13.07 -8.98
C THR A 18 -14.74 -13.07 -7.63
N VAL A 19 -14.89 -14.26 -7.03
CA VAL A 19 -15.38 -14.45 -5.65
C VAL A 19 -14.24 -14.24 -4.62
N ILE A 20 -12.98 -14.24 -5.09
CA ILE A 20 -11.79 -14.15 -4.24
C ILE A 20 -11.49 -12.68 -3.96
N GLU A 21 -11.31 -12.33 -2.69
CA GLU A 21 -10.92 -10.99 -2.28
C GLU A 21 -9.61 -10.54 -2.92
N LYS A 22 -9.51 -9.28 -3.33
CA LYS A 22 -8.37 -8.73 -4.07
C LYS A 22 -6.99 -9.05 -3.45
N PRO A 23 -6.76 -8.92 -2.13
CA PRO A 23 -5.46 -9.25 -1.54
C PRO A 23 -5.05 -10.72 -1.69
N LEU A 24 -6.02 -11.62 -1.91
CA LEU A 24 -5.82 -13.05 -2.09
C LEU A 24 -5.71 -13.49 -3.57
N GLN A 25 -5.82 -12.55 -4.52
CA GLN A 25 -5.53 -12.84 -5.92
C GLN A 25 -4.08 -13.28 -6.07
N MET A 26 -3.86 -14.27 -6.91
CA MET A 26 -2.55 -14.89 -7.08
C MET A 26 -1.81 -14.36 -8.30
N ILE A 27 -0.51 -14.17 -8.14
CA ILE A 27 0.45 -14.09 -9.24
C ILE A 27 1.35 -15.29 -9.07
N ARG A 28 1.32 -16.23 -10.02
CA ARG A 28 1.97 -17.54 -9.88
C ARG A 28 1.52 -18.26 -8.59
N GLU A 29 2.44 -18.57 -7.69
CA GLU A 29 2.21 -19.38 -6.49
C GLU A 29 1.97 -18.56 -5.22
N LYS A 30 1.91 -17.21 -5.32
CA LYS A 30 1.76 -16.33 -4.16
C LYS A 30 0.61 -15.36 -4.34
N THR A 31 -0.07 -15.09 -3.25
CA THR A 31 -1.08 -14.03 -3.21
C THR A 31 -0.44 -12.64 -3.24
N LEU A 32 -1.20 -11.64 -3.69
CA LEU A 32 -0.72 -10.24 -3.71
C LEU A 32 -0.22 -9.81 -2.33
N ILE A 33 -0.96 -10.15 -1.27
CA ILE A 33 -0.57 -9.78 0.09
C ILE A 33 0.73 -10.46 0.54
N GLU A 34 1.00 -11.69 0.11
CA GLU A 34 2.26 -12.38 0.46
C GLU A 34 3.47 -11.70 -0.18
N TYR A 35 3.36 -11.19 -1.40
CA TYR A 35 4.43 -10.40 -2.03
C TYR A 35 4.76 -9.17 -1.18
N VAL A 36 3.73 -8.39 -0.83
CA VAL A 36 3.90 -7.15 -0.06
C VAL A 36 4.46 -7.42 1.33
N VAL A 37 3.84 -8.34 2.08
CA VAL A 37 4.26 -8.67 3.45
C VAL A 37 5.68 -9.24 3.48
N SER A 38 6.04 -10.09 2.51
CA SER A 38 7.41 -10.66 2.41
C SER A 38 8.45 -9.56 2.18
N ALA A 39 8.15 -8.56 1.34
CA ALA A 39 9.05 -7.44 1.09
C ALA A 39 9.27 -6.58 2.35
N LEU A 40 8.19 -6.27 3.08
CA LEU A 40 8.24 -5.49 4.30
C LEU A 40 8.93 -6.23 5.45
N ALA A 41 8.65 -7.51 5.62
CA ALA A 41 9.25 -8.33 6.68
C ALA A 41 10.78 -8.46 6.54
N ARG A 42 11.28 -8.50 5.30
CA ARG A 42 12.72 -8.52 4.99
C ARG A 42 13.40 -7.17 5.15
N CYS A 43 12.63 -6.08 5.21
CA CYS A 43 13.19 -4.74 5.36
C CYS A 43 13.50 -4.47 6.84
N THR A 44 14.77 -4.19 7.14
CA THR A 44 15.26 -3.95 8.51
C THR A 44 14.84 -2.59 9.09
N ILE A 45 14.33 -1.68 8.25
CA ILE A 45 13.88 -0.35 8.64
C ILE A 45 12.62 -0.42 9.53
N PHE A 46 11.79 -1.46 9.34
CA PHE A 46 10.57 -1.62 10.10
C PHE A 46 10.78 -2.47 11.34
N ASP A 47 10.36 -1.94 12.49
CA ASP A 47 10.32 -2.67 13.76
C ASP A 47 9.16 -3.69 13.76
N LYS A 48 8.07 -3.32 13.07
CA LYS A 48 6.84 -4.11 13.00
C LYS A 48 6.18 -3.96 11.62
N VAL A 49 5.50 -5.01 11.17
CA VAL A 49 4.59 -5.02 10.01
C VAL A 49 3.19 -5.29 10.51
N VAL A 50 2.27 -4.37 10.27
CA VAL A 50 0.86 -4.48 10.65
C VAL A 50 0.03 -4.74 9.41
N ILE A 51 -0.71 -5.85 9.40
CA ILE A 51 -1.64 -6.20 8.32
C ILE A 51 -3.04 -5.80 8.78
N VAL A 52 -3.74 -5.02 7.95
CA VAL A 52 -5.02 -4.43 8.31
C VAL A 52 -6.13 -4.88 7.35
N PRO A 53 -6.67 -6.10 7.53
CA PRO A 53 -7.94 -6.49 6.92
C PRO A 53 -9.10 -5.70 7.54
N SER A 54 -10.28 -5.80 6.96
CA SER A 54 -11.49 -5.19 7.50
C SER A 54 -12.66 -6.17 7.46
N ARG A 55 -13.81 -5.74 7.98
CA ARG A 55 -15.08 -6.49 7.84
C ARG A 55 -15.47 -6.75 6.39
N ASN A 56 -14.95 -5.97 5.44
CA ASN A 56 -15.18 -6.17 4.01
C ASN A 56 -14.27 -7.25 3.39
N THR A 57 -13.28 -7.76 4.14
CA THR A 57 -12.29 -8.74 3.66
C THR A 57 -12.10 -9.90 4.66
N PRO A 58 -13.17 -10.64 4.99
CA PRO A 58 -13.12 -11.72 6.00
C PRO A 58 -12.23 -12.90 5.59
N MET A 59 -12.14 -13.22 4.30
CA MET A 59 -11.26 -14.29 3.81
C MET A 59 -9.79 -13.90 3.99
N THR A 60 -9.45 -12.65 3.66
CA THR A 60 -8.10 -12.10 3.90
C THR A 60 -7.76 -12.10 5.39
N SER A 61 -8.71 -11.67 6.26
CA SER A 61 -8.52 -11.69 7.72
C SER A 61 -8.17 -13.10 8.23
N LYS A 62 -8.96 -14.10 7.81
CA LYS A 62 -8.72 -15.51 8.16
C LYS A 62 -7.38 -16.02 7.64
N PHE A 63 -7.04 -15.72 6.38
CA PHE A 63 -5.81 -16.14 5.74
C PHE A 63 -4.57 -15.59 6.47
N VAL A 64 -4.49 -14.29 6.67
CA VAL A 64 -3.31 -13.65 7.28
C VAL A 64 -3.13 -14.05 8.74
N ARG A 65 -4.22 -14.21 9.52
CA ARG A 65 -4.14 -14.71 10.89
C ARG A 65 -3.60 -16.14 10.96
N ASN A 66 -3.92 -16.99 9.99
CA ASN A 66 -3.41 -18.36 9.94
C ASN A 66 -1.93 -18.40 9.55
N ILE A 67 -1.56 -17.74 8.44
CA ILE A 67 -0.20 -17.78 7.88
C ILE A 67 0.81 -17.08 8.79
N TYR A 68 0.46 -15.93 9.37
CA TYR A 68 1.41 -15.08 10.09
C TYR A 68 1.34 -15.19 11.63
N ARG A 69 0.54 -16.12 12.19
CA ARG A 69 0.33 -16.27 13.64
C ARG A 69 1.61 -16.39 14.46
N ASN A 70 2.68 -16.98 13.90
CA ASN A 70 3.93 -17.26 14.60
C ASN A 70 5.09 -16.31 14.21
N PHE A 71 4.78 -15.23 13.49
CA PHE A 71 5.79 -14.28 13.04
C PHE A 71 5.86 -13.09 14.00
N ALA A 72 6.85 -13.07 14.90
CA ALA A 72 6.97 -12.05 15.94
C ALA A 72 6.95 -10.58 15.44
N LYS A 73 7.42 -10.37 14.21
CA LYS A 73 7.44 -9.03 13.58
C LYS A 73 6.10 -8.63 12.96
N ILE A 74 5.15 -9.56 12.80
CA ILE A 74 3.89 -9.33 12.08
C ILE A 74 2.72 -9.33 13.06
N GLU A 75 1.90 -8.30 12.98
CA GLU A 75 0.65 -8.14 13.74
C GLU A 75 -0.53 -8.00 12.79
N VAL A 76 -1.68 -8.55 13.16
CA VAL A 76 -2.93 -8.42 12.38
C VAL A 76 -3.95 -7.65 13.21
N ILE A 77 -4.32 -6.45 12.73
CA ILE A 77 -5.32 -5.56 13.35
C ILE A 77 -6.47 -5.40 12.36
N GLU A 78 -7.69 -5.76 12.77
CA GLU A 78 -8.87 -5.61 11.92
C GLU A 78 -9.45 -4.20 12.02
N SER A 79 -9.63 -3.53 10.87
CA SER A 79 -10.29 -2.23 10.81
C SER A 79 -11.81 -2.36 10.68
N LEU A 80 -12.54 -1.28 10.97
CA LEU A 80 -13.99 -1.25 10.84
C LEU A 80 -14.48 -1.25 9.37
N GLY A 81 -13.59 -0.97 8.41
CA GLY A 81 -13.95 -0.92 6.98
C GLY A 81 -14.82 0.28 6.63
N LEU A 82 -14.67 1.38 7.36
CA LEU A 82 -15.40 2.63 7.14
C LEU A 82 -14.89 3.44 5.94
N GLY A 83 -13.79 3.00 5.35
CA GLY A 83 -13.11 3.61 4.22
C GLY A 83 -11.64 3.90 4.54
N TYR A 84 -10.82 3.97 3.47
CA TYR A 84 -9.37 4.05 3.60
C TYR A 84 -8.90 5.17 4.54
N SER A 85 -9.43 6.38 4.38
CA SER A 85 -8.99 7.53 5.17
C SER A 85 -9.33 7.40 6.65
N LEU A 86 -10.53 6.94 6.97
CA LEU A 86 -10.96 6.78 8.37
C LEU A 86 -10.19 5.64 9.05
N ASP A 87 -10.07 4.49 8.38
CA ASP A 87 -9.32 3.35 8.91
C ASP A 87 -7.83 3.72 9.10
N MET A 88 -7.24 4.45 8.15
CA MET A 88 -5.88 4.95 8.24
C MET A 88 -5.67 5.89 9.44
N MET A 89 -6.58 6.85 9.63
CA MET A 89 -6.46 7.81 10.72
C MET A 89 -6.59 7.14 12.10
N GLN A 90 -7.45 6.13 12.25
CA GLN A 90 -7.52 5.33 13.48
C GLN A 90 -6.19 4.64 13.79
N LEU A 91 -5.50 4.11 12.77
CA LEU A 91 -4.18 3.49 12.94
C LEU A 91 -3.10 4.51 13.30
N VAL A 92 -3.16 5.71 12.70
CA VAL A 92 -2.24 6.81 13.03
C VAL A 92 -2.36 7.17 14.52
N GLU A 93 -3.58 7.28 15.03
CA GLU A 93 -3.81 7.57 16.45
C GLU A 93 -3.36 6.41 17.35
N TYR A 94 -3.70 5.17 16.96
CA TYR A 94 -3.35 3.96 17.73
C TYR A 94 -1.85 3.78 17.90
N PHE A 95 -1.05 4.13 16.87
CA PHE A 95 0.40 3.94 16.87
C PHE A 95 1.20 5.18 17.27
N LYS A 96 0.59 6.22 17.81
CA LYS A 96 1.36 7.36 18.36
C LYS A 96 2.26 6.92 19.53
N PRO A 97 3.48 7.42 19.62
CA PRO A 97 4.21 8.28 18.68
C PRO A 97 5.04 7.43 17.70
N SER A 98 4.61 7.27 16.46
CA SER A 98 5.36 6.46 15.47
C SER A 98 5.32 7.06 14.07
N LYS A 99 6.34 6.74 13.28
CA LYS A 99 6.31 6.94 11.82
C LYS A 99 5.72 5.70 11.17
N LEU A 100 4.70 5.89 10.32
CA LEU A 100 3.99 4.83 9.64
C LEU A 100 4.33 4.87 8.14
N PHE A 101 4.63 3.72 7.57
CA PHE A 101 4.77 3.51 6.13
C PHE A 101 3.54 2.69 5.67
N LEU A 102 2.57 3.37 5.08
CA LEU A 102 1.29 2.77 4.70
C LEU A 102 1.29 2.44 3.21
N LEU A 103 0.78 1.27 2.86
CA LEU A 103 0.59 0.87 1.47
C LEU A 103 -0.58 -0.12 1.33
N GLY A 104 -1.07 -0.26 0.08
CA GLY A 104 -2.04 -1.31 -0.27
C GLY A 104 -1.39 -2.69 -0.40
N ALA A 105 -2.20 -3.74 -0.30
CA ALA A 105 -1.78 -5.11 -0.58
C ALA A 105 -1.65 -5.43 -2.08
N ASP A 106 -1.74 -4.43 -2.95
CA ASP A 106 -1.86 -4.54 -4.39
C ASP A 106 -0.60 -4.09 -5.17
N LEU A 107 0.55 -3.99 -4.48
CA LEU A 107 1.85 -3.61 -5.03
C LEU A 107 2.81 -4.81 -5.06
N PRO A 108 2.62 -5.81 -5.92
CA PRO A 108 3.33 -7.08 -5.86
C PRO A 108 4.85 -6.98 -6.12
N PHE A 109 5.31 -5.92 -6.78
CA PHE A 109 6.73 -5.72 -7.12
C PHE A 109 7.49 -4.88 -6.11
N ILE A 110 6.83 -4.42 -5.04
CA ILE A 110 7.54 -3.68 -3.99
C ILE A 110 8.62 -4.57 -3.37
N ASN A 111 9.77 -3.98 -3.07
CA ASN A 111 10.90 -4.70 -2.49
C ASN A 111 11.68 -3.83 -1.51
N ALA A 112 12.56 -4.44 -0.72
CA ALA A 112 13.31 -3.74 0.32
C ALA A 112 14.20 -2.60 -0.24
N LYS A 113 14.73 -2.74 -1.47
CA LYS A 113 15.56 -1.72 -2.11
C LYS A 113 14.76 -0.47 -2.44
N ILE A 114 13.56 -0.63 -3.01
CA ILE A 114 12.71 0.51 -3.34
C ILE A 114 12.13 1.16 -2.08
N ILE A 115 11.76 0.36 -1.05
CA ILE A 115 11.31 0.87 0.25
C ILE A 115 12.39 1.75 0.88
N LYS A 116 13.63 1.24 0.95
CA LYS A 116 14.76 2.02 1.46
C LYS A 116 14.93 3.31 0.68
N LYS A 117 14.88 3.25 -0.65
CA LYS A 117 15.01 4.44 -1.52
C LYS A 117 13.91 5.47 -1.26
N ILE A 118 12.67 5.04 -1.03
CA ILE A 118 11.57 5.94 -0.67
C ILE A 118 11.90 6.67 0.63
N ILE A 119 12.26 5.93 1.67
CA ILE A 119 12.51 6.48 3.00
C ILE A 119 13.72 7.41 3.01
N ASP A 120 14.82 7.05 2.32
CA ASP A 120 16.04 7.86 2.22
C ASP A 120 15.80 9.19 1.47
N ASN A 121 14.76 9.27 0.63
CA ASN A 121 14.41 10.49 -0.12
C ASN A 121 13.22 11.28 0.48
N CYS A 122 12.68 10.86 1.62
CA CYS A 122 11.67 11.64 2.32
C CYS A 122 12.25 12.92 2.89
N ALA A 123 11.71 14.08 2.53
CA ALA A 123 12.16 15.37 3.03
C ALA A 123 11.74 15.61 4.49
N TRP A 124 10.72 14.91 4.98
CA TRP A 124 10.13 15.08 6.33
C TRP A 124 9.66 16.51 6.64
N ASP A 125 9.26 17.24 5.60
CA ASP A 125 8.81 18.63 5.63
C ASP A 125 7.30 18.77 5.90
N ALA A 126 6.58 17.66 5.91
CA ALA A 126 5.17 17.58 6.24
C ALA A 126 4.86 16.30 7.04
N PRO A 127 3.80 16.28 7.87
CA PRO A 127 3.38 15.08 8.60
C PRO A 127 2.90 13.95 7.69
N CYS A 128 2.49 14.26 6.47
CA CYS A 128 2.04 13.28 5.48
C CYS A 128 2.87 13.44 4.20
N ILE A 129 3.49 12.37 3.73
CA ILE A 129 4.26 12.34 2.49
C ILE A 129 3.67 11.27 1.58
N SER A 130 3.09 11.68 0.46
CA SER A 130 2.55 10.78 -0.55
C SER A 130 3.56 10.52 -1.66
N VAL A 131 3.78 9.23 -1.97
CA VAL A 131 4.63 8.85 -3.09
C VAL A 131 3.82 8.90 -4.37
N ILE A 132 4.28 9.72 -5.32
CA ILE A 132 3.60 9.96 -6.60
C ILE A 132 4.49 9.59 -7.77
N LEU A 133 3.86 9.31 -8.93
CA LEU A 133 4.51 9.03 -10.20
C LEU A 133 3.95 9.98 -11.27
N ARG A 134 4.74 10.26 -12.31
CA ARG A 134 4.17 10.97 -13.46
C ARG A 134 3.12 10.10 -14.16
N LYS A 135 1.97 10.68 -14.47
CA LYS A 135 0.89 9.97 -15.18
C LYS A 135 1.39 9.32 -16.48
N ARG A 136 2.15 10.07 -17.29
CA ARG A 136 2.75 9.56 -18.53
C ARG A 136 3.66 8.33 -18.33
N PHE A 137 4.38 8.27 -17.20
CA PHE A 137 5.21 7.10 -16.86
C PHE A 137 4.34 5.87 -16.57
N VAL A 138 3.29 6.04 -15.76
CA VAL A 138 2.36 4.93 -15.43
C VAL A 138 1.66 4.41 -16.68
N GLU A 139 1.20 5.31 -17.56
CA GLU A 139 0.57 4.96 -18.83
C GLU A 139 1.54 4.25 -19.79
N SER A 140 2.83 4.64 -19.81
CA SER A 140 3.85 4.01 -20.67
C SER A 140 4.14 2.55 -20.34
N ILE A 141 3.82 2.10 -19.13
CA ILE A 141 3.95 0.69 -18.73
C ILE A 141 2.63 -0.09 -18.83
N GLY A 142 1.59 0.50 -19.40
CA GLY A 142 0.30 -0.14 -19.67
C GLY A 142 -0.68 -0.13 -18.48
N ILE A 143 -0.38 0.60 -17.39
CA ILE A 143 -1.27 0.73 -16.22
C ILE A 143 -2.20 1.94 -16.39
N LYS A 144 -3.48 1.76 -16.09
CA LYS A 144 -4.46 2.85 -16.03
C LYS A 144 -4.45 3.48 -14.63
N PRO A 145 -4.08 4.77 -14.49
CA PRO A 145 -4.07 5.43 -13.19
C PRO A 145 -5.45 5.47 -12.54
N SER A 146 -5.52 5.24 -11.23
CA SER A 146 -6.77 5.26 -10.48
C SER A 146 -6.99 6.56 -9.67
N VAL A 147 -5.91 7.19 -9.22
CA VAL A 147 -5.94 8.47 -8.48
C VAL A 147 -5.00 9.43 -9.18
N ILE A 148 -5.56 10.52 -9.71
CA ILE A 148 -4.81 11.53 -10.45
C ILE A 148 -4.75 12.82 -9.62
N ILE A 149 -3.56 13.39 -9.51
CA ILE A 149 -3.26 14.66 -8.87
C ILE A 149 -2.77 15.61 -9.95
N CYS A 150 -3.36 16.82 -10.04
CA CYS A 150 -2.88 17.87 -10.92
C CYS A 150 -2.15 18.94 -10.08
N LYS A 151 -0.88 19.20 -10.39
CA LYS A 151 -0.07 20.24 -9.77
C LYS A 151 0.76 20.93 -10.86
N ASP A 152 0.71 22.24 -10.90
CA ASP A 152 1.45 23.08 -11.87
C ASP A 152 1.22 22.61 -13.34
N ASN A 153 -0.03 22.30 -13.69
CA ASN A 153 -0.44 21.75 -14.99
C ASN A 153 0.21 20.40 -15.37
N ILE A 154 0.83 19.72 -14.43
CA ILE A 154 1.38 18.37 -14.60
C ILE A 154 0.50 17.37 -13.87
N TYR A 155 0.22 16.24 -14.54
CA TYR A 155 -0.58 15.17 -13.97
C TYR A 155 0.30 14.08 -13.37
N TYR A 156 0.00 13.74 -12.11
CA TYR A 156 0.65 12.68 -11.35
C TYR A 156 -0.37 11.64 -10.93
N CYS A 157 0.12 10.47 -10.53
CA CYS A 157 -0.68 9.39 -9.98
C CYS A 157 -0.18 9.06 -8.59
N HIS A 158 -1.09 8.83 -7.65
CA HIS A 158 -0.73 8.31 -6.34
C HIS A 158 -0.31 6.85 -6.47
N SER A 159 0.84 6.48 -5.89
CA SER A 159 1.37 5.11 -5.96
C SER A 159 0.64 4.11 -5.06
N GLY A 160 -0.18 4.58 -4.14
CA GLY A 160 -0.74 3.78 -3.04
C GLY A 160 0.16 3.73 -1.80
N ILE A 161 1.27 4.47 -1.78
CA ILE A 161 2.20 4.54 -0.65
C ILE A 161 2.14 5.92 -0.02
N THR A 162 1.94 5.96 1.31
CA THR A 162 1.93 7.17 2.13
C THR A 162 2.80 6.96 3.36
N ILE A 163 3.59 7.94 3.72
CA ILE A 163 4.36 7.95 4.96
C ILE A 163 3.76 9.01 5.89
N ILE A 164 3.51 8.66 7.15
CA ILE A 164 2.92 9.57 8.13
C ILE A 164 3.79 9.61 9.38
N ASP A 165 4.16 10.82 9.79
CA ASP A 165 4.66 11.08 11.13
C ASP A 165 3.47 11.39 12.05
N SER A 166 3.10 10.44 12.90
CA SER A 166 1.92 10.57 13.75
C SER A 166 2.02 11.70 14.77
N LEU A 167 3.23 12.13 15.15
CA LEU A 167 3.42 13.29 16.03
C LEU A 167 3.08 14.62 15.36
N GLY A 168 3.23 14.69 14.04
CA GLY A 168 2.84 15.85 13.25
C GLY A 168 1.32 15.98 13.03
N VAL A 169 0.55 14.92 13.34
CA VAL A 169 -0.90 14.92 13.23
C VAL A 169 -1.53 15.47 14.51
N LYS A 170 -1.84 16.78 14.51
CA LYS A 170 -2.36 17.48 15.69
C LYS A 170 -3.87 17.32 15.87
N ASP A 171 -4.61 17.32 14.77
CA ASP A 171 -6.06 17.18 14.76
C ASP A 171 -6.50 16.21 13.67
N MET A 172 -7.20 15.16 14.10
CA MET A 172 -7.72 14.10 13.21
C MET A 172 -8.85 14.57 12.29
N ASN A 173 -9.49 15.67 12.62
CA ASN A 173 -10.60 16.24 11.85
C ASN A 173 -10.14 17.25 10.80
N GLN A 174 -8.88 17.64 10.82
CA GLN A 174 -8.33 18.58 9.85
C GLN A 174 -7.62 17.84 8.71
N ARG A 175 -7.63 18.46 7.54
CA ARG A 175 -6.84 17.99 6.42
C ARG A 175 -5.36 18.08 6.77
N LEU A 176 -4.66 16.93 6.68
CA LEU A 176 -3.23 16.90 6.93
C LEU A 176 -2.47 17.74 5.89
N SER A 177 -1.46 18.46 6.37
CA SER A 177 -0.46 19.02 5.46
C SER A 177 0.26 17.87 4.78
N GLU A 178 0.29 17.90 3.45
CA GLU A 178 0.80 16.82 2.61
C GLU A 178 1.90 17.33 1.69
N SER A 179 3.02 16.63 1.66
CA SER A 179 4.06 16.80 0.66
C SER A 179 4.13 15.59 -0.27
N TYR A 180 4.83 15.75 -1.40
CA TYR A 180 4.88 14.75 -2.45
C TYR A 180 6.31 14.33 -2.75
N LEU A 181 6.57 13.01 -2.73
CA LEU A 181 7.79 12.41 -3.22
C LEU A 181 7.56 11.84 -4.62
N LEU A 182 8.16 12.47 -5.64
CA LEU A 182 8.09 11.98 -7.02
C LEU A 182 9.09 10.84 -7.25
N MET A 183 8.58 9.68 -7.68
CA MET A 183 9.43 8.51 -7.91
C MET A 183 8.91 7.62 -9.04
N ASP A 184 9.34 7.84 -10.28
CA ASP A 184 8.99 7.02 -11.43
C ASP A 184 9.75 5.67 -11.38
N LYS A 185 9.15 4.67 -10.73
CA LYS A 185 9.68 3.30 -10.58
C LYS A 185 8.59 2.26 -10.88
N LYS A 186 8.92 1.25 -11.69
CA LYS A 186 7.98 0.18 -12.06
C LYS A 186 7.46 -0.58 -10.85
N GLU A 187 8.31 -0.80 -9.87
CA GLU A 187 8.01 -1.55 -8.63
C GLU A 187 6.87 -0.95 -7.81
N ILE A 188 6.60 0.35 -7.95
CA ILE A 188 5.51 1.05 -7.26
C ILE A 188 4.45 1.59 -8.23
N ALA A 189 4.64 1.44 -9.52
CA ALA A 189 3.69 1.83 -10.54
C ALA A 189 2.69 0.71 -10.86
N VAL A 190 3.13 -0.55 -10.77
CA VAL A 190 2.28 -1.72 -11.04
C VAL A 190 1.42 -2.00 -9.81
N ASN A 191 0.25 -1.35 -9.79
CA ASN A 191 -0.78 -1.51 -8.78
C ASN A 191 -1.92 -2.33 -9.38
N VAL A 192 -2.15 -3.52 -8.86
CA VAL A 192 -3.16 -4.46 -9.38
C VAL A 192 -4.54 -4.06 -8.91
N ASN A 193 -5.35 -3.45 -9.77
CA ASN A 193 -6.71 -3.01 -9.47
C ASN A 193 -7.79 -3.72 -10.28
N THR A 194 -7.42 -4.31 -11.42
CA THR A 194 -8.29 -5.00 -12.35
C THR A 194 -7.68 -6.33 -12.77
N MET A 195 -8.45 -7.21 -13.44
CA MET A 195 -7.93 -8.46 -14.00
C MET A 195 -6.84 -8.19 -15.05
N LYS A 196 -6.97 -7.13 -15.84
CA LYS A 196 -5.93 -6.72 -16.80
C LYS A 196 -4.60 -6.33 -16.12
N ASP A 197 -4.69 -5.67 -14.96
CA ASP A 197 -3.48 -5.34 -14.18
C ASP A 197 -2.85 -6.62 -13.63
N LEU A 198 -3.65 -7.61 -13.23
CA LEU A 198 -3.17 -8.91 -12.76
C LEU A 198 -2.44 -9.66 -13.87
N GLU A 199 -3.03 -9.77 -15.06
CA GLU A 199 -2.41 -10.37 -16.26
C GLU A 199 -1.10 -9.68 -16.62
N LEU A 200 -1.08 -8.35 -16.58
CA LEU A 200 0.14 -7.58 -16.82
C LEU A 200 1.21 -7.90 -15.75
N ALA A 201 0.83 -7.94 -14.49
CA ALA A 201 1.75 -8.29 -13.41
C ALA A 201 2.31 -9.71 -13.57
N GLU A 202 1.50 -10.69 -13.95
CA GLU A 202 1.96 -12.04 -14.27
C GLU A 202 2.97 -12.05 -15.43
N SER A 203 2.69 -11.30 -16.49
CA SER A 203 3.59 -11.21 -17.66
C SER A 203 4.95 -10.60 -17.31
N LEU A 204 4.98 -9.66 -16.35
CA LEU A 204 6.22 -9.02 -15.89
C LEU A 204 7.06 -9.96 -14.99
N CYS A 205 6.42 -10.87 -14.25
CA CYS A 205 7.11 -11.90 -13.48
C CYS A 205 7.83 -12.95 -14.34
N HIS A 206 7.56 -13.04 -15.64
CA HIS A 206 8.21 -13.99 -16.56
C HIS A 206 9.55 -13.48 -17.12
N LYS A 207 9.92 -12.22 -16.87
CA LYS A 207 11.07 -11.57 -17.48
C LYS A 207 12.30 -11.44 -16.55
N ASP A 208 12.15 -11.88 -15.30
CA ASP A 208 13.20 -11.93 -14.29
C ASP A 208 13.52 -13.40 -13.95
#